data_3971e681e058a5e71b55395e1331dfdc
#
_entry.id   3971e681e058a5e71b55395e1331dfdc
#
_cell.length_a   1.000
_cell.length_b   1.000
_cell.length_c   1.000
_cell.angle_alpha   90.00
_cell.angle_beta   90.00
_cell.angle_gamma   90.00
#
_symmetry.space_group_name_H-M   'P 1'
#
loop_
_entity.id
_entity.type
_entity.pdbx_description
1 polymer ?
#
loop_
_entity_poly.entity_id
_entity_poly.type
_entity_poly.pdbx_seq_one_letter_code
_entity_poly.pdbx_strand_id
1 'polypeptide(L)'
;LPRLPEEGQELYSKGFSLQMGGGLPATLINLGRLGIPVRIQTGLGKDMFSRFARDAFESAGVTPFNLCPQTDAIPLNISVAMLTPGDRTFCSYSDGFPVTDTVLEQVYADSKGASICAMDLRFPEVYRQLHQEGTLLTLDTGWDDEMSIEKYRPMLELADFYTPNQKEALKITGTNTPEEAARVLSEFFQKVVIKLDASGCLIQENGVQQVIPVIPEYVHQDSTGAGDAFLAGFLYGLYHDCSLAECVLYGNITGGKCVTAVGCLTAYCTEAELLEKAARYRSLLP
;
A
#
# COMPACT_ATOMS: atom_id res chain seq x y z
N LEU A 1 24.36 10.70 4.34
CA LEU A 1 25.40 11.51 3.68
C LEU A 1 25.33 12.95 4.18
N PRO A 2 26.46 13.71 4.23
CA PRO A 2 26.43 15.14 4.55
C PRO A 2 25.78 16.00 3.45
N ARG A 3 25.88 15.57 2.21
CA ARG A 3 25.27 16.11 0.99
C ARG A 3 25.26 15.03 -0.09
N LEU A 4 24.61 15.26 -1.23
CA LEU A 4 24.79 14.41 -2.42
C LEU A 4 26.20 14.56 -2.97
N PRO A 5 26.83 13.48 -3.50
CA PRO A 5 28.09 13.58 -4.25
C PRO A 5 27.87 14.32 -5.57
N GLU A 6 28.87 15.10 -5.99
CA GLU A 6 28.95 15.62 -7.33
C GLU A 6 29.52 14.56 -8.27
N GLU A 7 29.41 14.77 -9.57
CA GLU A 7 29.94 13.85 -10.57
C GLU A 7 31.45 13.61 -10.34
N GLY A 8 31.84 12.34 -10.29
CA GLY A 8 33.22 11.91 -10.02
C GLY A 8 33.63 11.91 -8.55
N GLN A 9 32.75 12.25 -7.62
CA GLN A 9 33.05 12.24 -6.18
C GLN A 9 32.55 10.96 -5.49
N GLU A 10 33.29 10.49 -4.50
CA GLU A 10 32.88 9.48 -3.53
C GLU A 10 32.68 10.12 -2.16
N LEU A 11 31.55 9.83 -1.51
CA LEU A 11 31.27 10.23 -0.13
C LEU A 11 30.87 9.01 0.70
N TYR A 12 31.43 8.92 1.90
CA TYR A 12 31.09 7.86 2.86
C TYR A 12 29.85 8.26 3.69
N SER A 13 28.87 7.36 3.75
CA SER A 13 27.72 7.53 4.62
C SER A 13 28.04 7.09 6.06
N LYS A 14 27.25 7.60 7.02
CA LYS A 14 27.36 7.18 8.44
C LYS A 14 26.60 5.88 8.74
N GLY A 15 25.79 5.41 7.82
CA GLY A 15 24.99 4.21 7.98
C GLY A 15 24.55 3.63 6.65
N PHE A 16 24.23 2.34 6.66
CA PHE A 16 23.66 1.59 5.54
C PHE A 16 22.63 0.63 6.07
N SER A 17 21.52 0.47 5.38
CA SER A 17 20.55 -0.59 5.63
C SER A 17 19.99 -1.13 4.31
N LEU A 18 19.76 -2.44 4.25
CA LEU A 18 19.01 -3.07 3.19
C LEU A 18 17.60 -3.35 3.72
N GLN A 19 16.58 -2.84 3.02
CA GLN A 19 15.18 -2.94 3.44
C GLN A 19 14.30 -3.29 2.25
N MET A 20 13.14 -3.91 2.51
CA MET A 20 12.08 -4.00 1.51
C MET A 20 11.53 -2.60 1.22
N GLY A 21 11.18 -2.36 -0.05
CA GLY A 21 10.53 -1.12 -0.48
C GLY A 21 9.05 -1.07 -0.09
N GLY A 22 8.43 0.09 -0.31
CA GLY A 22 7.01 0.34 -0.11
C GLY A 22 6.11 -0.24 -1.21
N GLY A 23 4.86 0.22 -1.24
CA GLY A 23 3.81 -0.23 -2.13
C GLY A 23 3.16 -1.55 -1.71
N LEU A 24 2.51 -2.25 -2.63
CA LEU A 24 1.81 -3.51 -2.33
C LEU A 24 2.65 -4.54 -1.57
N PRO A 25 3.96 -4.75 -1.86
CA PRO A 25 4.78 -5.66 -1.05
C PRO A 25 4.81 -5.30 0.44
N ALA A 26 4.94 -4.02 0.78
CA ALA A 26 4.93 -3.57 2.17
C ALA A 26 3.55 -3.72 2.83
N THR A 27 2.48 -3.42 2.10
CA THR A 27 1.10 -3.66 2.54
C THR A 27 0.89 -5.12 2.89
N LEU A 28 1.25 -6.03 2.00
CA LEU A 28 1.03 -7.47 2.16
C LEU A 28 1.91 -8.08 3.27
N ILE A 29 3.17 -7.61 3.43
CA ILE A 29 4.03 -8.00 4.55
C ILE A 29 3.39 -7.56 5.89
N ASN A 30 2.91 -6.33 5.99
CA ASN A 30 2.24 -5.87 7.21
C ASN A 30 0.95 -6.67 7.48
N LEU A 31 0.17 -6.99 6.44
CA LEU A 31 -1.04 -7.81 6.57
C LEU A 31 -0.72 -9.24 7.03
N GLY A 32 0.33 -9.87 6.49
CA GLY A 32 0.82 -11.18 6.94
C GLY A 32 1.25 -11.16 8.42
N ARG A 33 1.93 -10.09 8.87
CA ARG A 33 2.31 -9.88 10.29
C ARG A 33 1.09 -9.71 11.22
N LEU A 34 -0.07 -9.33 10.67
CA LEU A 34 -1.35 -9.31 11.38
C LEU A 34 -2.05 -10.68 11.38
N GLY A 35 -1.39 -11.74 10.86
CA GLY A 35 -1.92 -13.11 10.90
C GLY A 35 -2.89 -13.47 9.77
N ILE A 36 -3.12 -12.59 8.81
CA ILE A 36 -3.99 -12.86 7.66
C ILE A 36 -3.25 -13.78 6.66
N PRO A 37 -3.90 -14.81 6.10
CA PRO A 37 -3.33 -15.61 5.01
C PRO A 37 -3.16 -14.76 3.76
N VAL A 38 -1.92 -14.46 3.39
CA VAL A 38 -1.58 -13.56 2.28
C VAL A 38 -0.79 -14.29 1.19
N ARG A 39 -1.12 -13.97 -0.06
CA ARG A 39 -0.37 -14.37 -1.26
C ARG A 39 0.10 -13.13 -2.00
N ILE A 40 1.27 -13.19 -2.64
CA ILE A 40 1.75 -12.14 -3.54
C ILE A 40 2.21 -12.76 -4.86
N GLN A 41 1.71 -12.24 -5.98
CA GLN A 41 2.21 -12.55 -7.31
C GLN A 41 3.24 -11.48 -7.70
N THR A 42 4.48 -11.89 -7.92
CA THR A 42 5.58 -10.97 -8.24
C THR A 42 6.65 -11.64 -9.09
N GLY A 43 7.43 -10.86 -9.80
CA GLY A 43 8.61 -11.36 -10.49
C GLY A 43 9.75 -11.58 -9.50
N LEU A 44 10.31 -12.79 -9.43
CA LEU A 44 11.50 -13.11 -8.62
C LEU A 44 12.54 -13.81 -9.50
N GLY A 45 13.68 -13.16 -9.69
CA GLY A 45 14.83 -13.71 -10.41
C GLY A 45 15.70 -14.63 -9.53
N LYS A 46 16.89 -14.93 -10.06
CA LYS A 46 17.94 -15.71 -9.33
C LYS A 46 18.91 -14.80 -8.58
N ASP A 47 18.75 -13.49 -8.68
CA ASP A 47 19.61 -12.48 -8.08
C ASP A 47 19.46 -12.42 -6.54
N MET A 48 20.37 -11.67 -5.91
CA MET A 48 20.40 -11.53 -4.45
C MET A 48 19.19 -10.77 -3.89
N PHE A 49 18.64 -9.80 -4.64
CA PHE A 49 17.52 -9.00 -4.20
C PHE A 49 16.22 -9.79 -4.23
N SER A 50 16.05 -10.64 -5.24
CA SER A 50 14.92 -11.58 -5.31
C SER A 50 14.93 -12.61 -4.17
N ARG A 51 16.14 -13.08 -3.76
CA ARG A 51 16.26 -13.94 -2.56
C ARG A 51 15.88 -13.19 -1.29
N PHE A 52 16.40 -11.96 -1.12
CA PHE A 52 16.07 -11.11 0.02
C PHE A 52 14.57 -10.83 0.12
N ALA A 53 13.92 -10.53 -1.01
CA ALA A 53 12.47 -10.30 -1.04
C ALA A 53 11.68 -11.56 -0.66
N ARG A 54 12.07 -12.73 -1.18
CA ARG A 54 11.43 -14.01 -0.83
C ARG A 54 11.52 -14.28 0.68
N ASP A 55 12.71 -14.16 1.26
CA ASP A 55 12.92 -14.37 2.69
C ASP A 55 12.08 -13.39 3.53
N ALA A 56 11.93 -12.13 3.07
CA ALA A 56 11.11 -11.13 3.74
C ALA A 56 9.61 -11.49 3.68
N PHE A 57 9.10 -11.96 2.54
CA PHE A 57 7.72 -12.44 2.42
C PHE A 57 7.46 -13.64 3.32
N GLU A 58 8.28 -14.67 3.22
CA GLU A 58 8.13 -15.91 3.99
C GLU A 58 8.20 -15.66 5.50
N SER A 59 9.12 -14.79 5.95
CA SER A 59 9.24 -14.42 7.36
C SER A 59 8.03 -13.67 7.92
N ALA A 60 7.27 -13.02 7.04
CA ALA A 60 6.03 -12.32 7.38
C ALA A 60 4.77 -13.20 7.19
N GLY A 61 4.90 -14.47 6.84
CA GLY A 61 3.76 -15.35 6.56
C GLY A 61 3.09 -15.11 5.22
N VAL A 62 3.75 -14.38 4.30
CA VAL A 62 3.25 -14.13 2.94
C VAL A 62 3.77 -15.19 1.99
N THR A 63 2.90 -15.83 1.21
CA THR A 63 3.29 -16.84 0.23
C THR A 63 3.56 -16.19 -1.14
N PRO A 64 4.83 -16.17 -1.61
CA PRO A 64 5.17 -15.60 -2.91
C PRO A 64 4.90 -16.60 -4.04
N PHE A 65 4.19 -16.15 -5.08
CA PHE A 65 4.01 -16.83 -6.37
C PHE A 65 4.84 -16.11 -7.42
N ASN A 66 5.81 -16.81 -8.00
CA ASN A 66 6.77 -16.21 -8.91
C ASN A 66 6.28 -16.23 -10.36
N LEU A 67 6.08 -15.07 -10.94
CA LEU A 67 5.60 -14.88 -12.31
C LEU A 67 6.70 -15.04 -13.39
N CYS A 68 7.99 -15.13 -12.99
CA CYS A 68 9.11 -15.28 -13.94
C CYS A 68 10.23 -16.18 -13.38
N PRO A 69 9.96 -17.47 -13.06
CA PRO A 69 10.88 -18.34 -12.31
C PRO A 69 12.18 -18.69 -13.05
N GLN A 70 12.25 -18.48 -14.36
CA GLN A 70 13.39 -18.83 -15.19
C GLN A 70 14.27 -17.64 -15.57
N THR A 71 13.93 -16.43 -15.12
CA THR A 71 14.68 -15.23 -15.49
C THR A 71 16.03 -15.14 -14.78
N ASP A 72 17.06 -14.72 -15.53
CA ASP A 72 18.34 -14.28 -15.00
C ASP A 72 18.39 -12.74 -14.83
N ALA A 73 17.33 -12.02 -15.26
CA ALA A 73 17.16 -10.61 -15.07
C ALA A 73 16.79 -10.25 -13.62
N ILE A 74 16.78 -8.99 -13.28
CA ILE A 74 16.34 -8.44 -11.98
C ILE A 74 14.92 -7.86 -12.14
N PRO A 75 13.86 -8.66 -11.91
CA PRO A 75 12.49 -8.22 -12.18
C PRO A 75 11.93 -7.28 -11.12
N LEU A 76 12.55 -7.22 -9.94
CA LEU A 76 12.16 -6.33 -8.85
C LEU A 76 12.66 -4.90 -9.09
N ASN A 77 11.88 -3.93 -8.60
CA ASN A 77 12.36 -2.57 -8.48
C ASN A 77 13.38 -2.47 -7.34
N ILE A 78 14.59 -2.03 -7.65
CA ILE A 78 15.66 -1.77 -6.70
C ILE A 78 15.89 -0.27 -6.65
N SER A 79 15.95 0.30 -5.46
CA SER A 79 16.23 1.72 -5.27
C SER A 79 17.39 1.92 -4.32
N VAL A 80 18.33 2.76 -4.71
CA VAL A 80 19.32 3.33 -3.80
C VAL A 80 18.75 4.63 -3.26
N ALA A 81 18.45 4.66 -1.97
CA ALA A 81 18.01 5.88 -1.29
C ALA A 81 19.23 6.58 -0.67
N MET A 82 19.56 7.77 -1.13
CA MET A 82 20.60 8.63 -0.58
C MET A 82 19.96 9.67 0.32
N LEU A 83 20.17 9.53 1.63
CA LEU A 83 19.63 10.44 2.65
C LEU A 83 20.65 11.52 3.00
N THR A 84 20.20 12.77 3.00
CA THR A 84 20.97 13.95 3.44
C THR A 84 20.18 14.65 4.56
N PRO A 85 20.78 15.64 5.27
CA PRO A 85 20.05 16.41 6.28
C PRO A 85 18.82 17.17 5.75
N GLY A 86 18.79 17.47 4.44
CA GLY A 86 17.68 18.21 3.83
C GLY A 86 16.54 17.34 3.33
N ASP A 87 16.87 16.24 2.66
CA ASP A 87 15.88 15.33 2.06
C ASP A 87 16.55 14.02 1.59
N ARG A 88 15.78 13.19 0.93
CA ARG A 88 16.19 11.93 0.32
C ARG A 88 16.09 11.99 -1.21
N THR A 89 17.02 11.32 -1.87
CA THR A 89 17.03 11.16 -3.33
C THR A 89 17.11 9.69 -3.67
N PHE A 90 16.40 9.27 -4.72
CA PHE A 90 16.36 7.88 -5.15
C PHE A 90 16.97 7.72 -6.55
N CYS A 91 17.68 6.61 -6.73
CA CYS A 91 18.02 6.07 -8.03
C CYS A 91 17.50 4.65 -8.12
N SER A 92 16.59 4.39 -9.07
CA SER A 92 15.88 3.13 -9.17
C SER A 92 16.18 2.39 -10.46
N TYR A 93 16.14 1.05 -10.41
CA TYR A 93 16.34 0.16 -11.54
C TYR A 93 15.43 -1.07 -11.44
N SER A 94 14.99 -1.57 -12.59
CA SER A 94 14.30 -2.85 -12.76
C SER A 94 14.40 -3.28 -14.23
N ASP A 95 14.63 -4.56 -14.49
CA ASP A 95 14.40 -5.13 -15.82
C ASP A 95 12.91 -5.34 -16.09
N GLY A 96 12.12 -5.44 -15.02
CA GLY A 96 10.72 -5.82 -15.10
C GLY A 96 10.52 -7.26 -15.62
N PHE A 97 9.30 -7.55 -16.00
CA PHE A 97 8.95 -8.76 -16.75
C PHE A 97 7.75 -8.49 -17.65
N PRO A 98 7.66 -9.15 -18.82
CA PRO A 98 6.56 -8.94 -19.74
C PRO A 98 5.26 -9.54 -19.19
N VAL A 99 4.16 -8.82 -19.38
CA VAL A 99 2.80 -9.34 -19.14
C VAL A 99 2.36 -10.12 -20.38
N THR A 100 2.41 -11.45 -20.30
CA THR A 100 1.98 -12.36 -21.35
C THR A 100 0.68 -13.04 -20.95
N ASP A 101 -0.02 -13.69 -21.90
CA ASP A 101 -1.23 -14.47 -21.61
C ASP A 101 -0.97 -15.52 -20.51
N THR A 102 0.19 -16.19 -20.55
CA THR A 102 0.59 -17.17 -19.51
C THR A 102 0.72 -16.51 -18.13
N VAL A 103 1.25 -15.29 -18.06
CA VAL A 103 1.33 -14.52 -16.80
C VAL A 103 -0.07 -14.16 -16.31
N LEU A 104 -0.95 -13.72 -17.19
CA LEU A 104 -2.35 -13.40 -16.84
C LEU A 104 -3.11 -14.63 -16.32
N GLU A 105 -2.98 -15.78 -17.02
CA GLU A 105 -3.55 -17.05 -16.58
C GLU A 105 -3.03 -17.47 -15.20
N GLN A 106 -1.74 -17.32 -14.96
CA GLN A 106 -1.13 -17.64 -13.66
C GLN A 106 -1.61 -16.70 -12.57
N VAL A 107 -1.63 -15.37 -12.80
CA VAL A 107 -2.15 -14.39 -11.84
C VAL A 107 -3.59 -14.71 -11.47
N TYR A 108 -4.43 -15.07 -12.45
CA TYR A 108 -5.80 -15.48 -12.19
C TYR A 108 -5.85 -16.75 -11.34
N ALA A 109 -5.12 -17.82 -11.74
CA ALA A 109 -5.12 -19.09 -11.03
C ALA A 109 -4.65 -18.96 -9.56
N ASP A 110 -3.61 -18.15 -9.32
CA ASP A 110 -3.05 -17.93 -7.99
C ASP A 110 -3.94 -17.02 -7.11
N SER A 111 -4.76 -16.15 -7.75
CA SER A 111 -5.68 -15.24 -7.04
C SER A 111 -7.05 -15.84 -6.82
N LYS A 112 -7.43 -16.87 -7.58
CA LYS A 112 -8.74 -17.48 -7.49
C LYS A 112 -9.07 -17.95 -6.07
N GLY A 113 -10.29 -17.59 -5.63
CA GLY A 113 -10.78 -17.90 -4.28
C GLY A 113 -10.23 -16.99 -3.19
N ALA A 114 -9.48 -15.94 -3.53
CA ALA A 114 -9.16 -14.86 -2.59
C ALA A 114 -10.44 -14.07 -2.26
N SER A 115 -10.68 -13.78 -0.99
CA SER A 115 -11.79 -12.92 -0.58
C SER A 115 -11.55 -11.46 -0.95
N ILE A 116 -10.29 -11.01 -0.90
CA ILE A 116 -9.88 -9.63 -1.21
C ILE A 116 -8.62 -9.68 -2.08
N CYS A 117 -8.56 -8.83 -3.12
CA CYS A 117 -7.36 -8.57 -3.91
C CYS A 117 -6.99 -7.08 -3.87
N ALA A 118 -5.76 -6.77 -3.54
CA ALA A 118 -5.18 -5.46 -3.79
C ALA A 118 -4.69 -5.41 -5.25
N MET A 119 -5.24 -4.47 -6.03
CA MET A 119 -5.09 -4.45 -7.48
C MET A 119 -3.71 -3.92 -7.90
N ASP A 120 -3.09 -4.60 -8.86
CA ASP A 120 -1.97 -4.09 -9.66
C ASP A 120 -2.52 -3.55 -10.98
N LEU A 121 -2.13 -2.34 -11.36
CA LEU A 121 -2.64 -1.67 -12.58
C LEU A 121 -2.33 -2.42 -13.89
N ARG A 122 -1.45 -3.43 -13.85
CA ARG A 122 -1.05 -4.24 -15.02
C ARG A 122 -2.04 -5.34 -15.39
N PHE A 123 -2.97 -5.73 -14.49
CA PHE A 123 -3.82 -6.93 -14.65
C PHE A 123 -5.33 -6.66 -14.60
N PRO A 124 -5.87 -5.60 -15.24
CA PRO A 124 -7.28 -5.21 -15.10
C PRO A 124 -8.25 -6.31 -15.51
N GLU A 125 -7.94 -7.09 -16.56
CA GLU A 125 -8.82 -8.15 -17.05
C GLU A 125 -8.93 -9.32 -16.05
N VAL A 126 -7.83 -9.65 -15.37
CA VAL A 126 -7.83 -10.68 -14.32
C VAL A 126 -8.74 -10.24 -13.16
N TYR A 127 -8.62 -9.00 -12.73
CA TYR A 127 -9.44 -8.49 -11.62
C TYR A 127 -10.93 -8.39 -12.00
N ARG A 128 -11.26 -8.06 -13.26
CA ARG A 128 -12.64 -8.07 -13.74
C ARG A 128 -13.26 -9.45 -13.58
N GLN A 129 -12.53 -10.51 -13.92
CA GLN A 129 -12.99 -11.88 -13.77
C GLN A 129 -13.13 -12.27 -12.30
N LEU A 130 -12.14 -11.97 -11.46
CA LEU A 130 -12.18 -12.25 -10.02
C LEU A 130 -13.33 -11.51 -9.31
N HIS A 131 -13.60 -10.26 -9.71
CA HIS A 131 -14.71 -9.48 -9.17
C HIS A 131 -16.07 -10.10 -9.52
N GLN A 132 -16.24 -10.59 -10.76
CA GLN A 132 -17.45 -11.34 -11.16
C GLN A 132 -17.63 -12.64 -10.36
N GLU A 133 -16.55 -13.22 -9.84
CA GLU A 133 -16.56 -14.41 -8.98
C GLU A 133 -16.74 -14.06 -7.50
N GLY A 134 -16.89 -12.79 -7.15
CA GLY A 134 -17.18 -12.30 -5.80
C GLY A 134 -15.96 -11.88 -4.98
N THR A 135 -14.76 -11.75 -5.59
CA THR A 135 -13.58 -11.19 -4.92
C THR A 135 -13.75 -9.69 -4.76
N LEU A 136 -13.56 -9.17 -3.54
CA LEU A 136 -13.52 -7.74 -3.26
C LEU A 136 -12.20 -7.14 -3.75
N LEU A 137 -12.25 -6.00 -4.43
CA LEU A 137 -11.09 -5.36 -5.04
C LEU A 137 -10.76 -4.03 -4.35
N THR A 138 -9.49 -3.85 -3.99
CA THR A 138 -9.00 -2.59 -3.43
C THR A 138 -7.94 -1.98 -4.34
N LEU A 139 -8.02 -0.68 -4.56
CA LEU A 139 -7.13 0.10 -5.41
C LEU A 139 -6.28 1.05 -4.56
N ASP A 140 -4.99 1.08 -4.84
CA ASP A 140 -4.06 2.15 -4.48
C ASP A 140 -3.23 2.48 -5.73
N THR A 141 -3.33 3.72 -6.21
CA THR A 141 -2.69 4.12 -7.47
C THR A 141 -1.26 4.61 -7.27
N GLY A 142 -0.92 5.00 -6.04
CA GLY A 142 0.26 5.83 -5.80
C GLY A 142 0.16 7.18 -6.51
N TRP A 143 1.24 7.96 -6.44
CA TRP A 143 1.32 9.26 -7.10
C TRP A 143 1.62 9.15 -8.60
N ASP A 144 0.89 9.91 -9.39
CA ASP A 144 1.10 10.06 -10.83
C ASP A 144 0.86 11.54 -11.22
N ASP A 145 1.81 12.16 -11.92
CA ASP A 145 1.72 13.57 -12.33
C ASP A 145 0.55 13.84 -13.28
N GLU A 146 0.12 12.82 -14.04
CA GLU A 146 -1.01 12.89 -14.98
C GLU A 146 -2.31 12.30 -14.43
N MET A 147 -2.37 12.11 -13.12
CA MET A 147 -3.53 11.51 -12.44
C MET A 147 -4.81 12.28 -12.71
N SER A 148 -5.85 11.59 -13.20
CA SER A 148 -7.19 12.12 -13.45
C SER A 148 -8.24 11.00 -13.42
N ILE A 149 -9.50 11.36 -13.18
CA ILE A 149 -10.64 10.42 -13.28
C ILE A 149 -10.66 9.74 -14.65
N GLU A 150 -10.45 10.51 -15.74
CA GLU A 150 -10.49 9.98 -17.10
C GLU A 150 -9.46 8.85 -17.30
N LYS A 151 -8.21 9.08 -16.87
CA LYS A 151 -7.12 8.10 -16.99
C LYS A 151 -7.38 6.84 -16.17
N TYR A 152 -7.89 6.98 -14.97
CA TYR A 152 -8.06 5.87 -14.03
C TYR A 152 -9.47 5.29 -13.99
N ARG A 153 -10.43 5.83 -14.77
CA ARG A 153 -11.82 5.39 -14.80
C ARG A 153 -12.00 3.87 -14.86
N PRO A 154 -11.31 3.13 -15.76
CA PRO A 154 -11.49 1.68 -15.84
C PRO A 154 -11.15 0.94 -14.55
N MET A 155 -10.21 1.46 -13.76
CA MET A 155 -9.82 0.87 -12.47
C MET A 155 -10.73 1.35 -11.34
N LEU A 156 -11.16 2.63 -11.36
CA LEU A 156 -12.10 3.17 -10.39
C LEU A 156 -13.46 2.48 -10.46
N GLU A 157 -13.95 2.20 -11.68
CA GLU A 157 -15.22 1.49 -11.91
C GLU A 157 -15.15 0.00 -11.54
N LEU A 158 -13.95 -0.57 -11.46
CA LEU A 158 -13.74 -1.98 -11.15
C LEU A 158 -13.52 -2.22 -9.64
N ALA A 159 -12.91 -1.28 -8.94
CA ALA A 159 -12.57 -1.42 -7.53
C ALA A 159 -13.79 -1.20 -6.61
N ASP A 160 -13.86 -1.96 -5.50
CA ASP A 160 -14.83 -1.74 -4.43
C ASP A 160 -14.37 -0.64 -3.47
N PHE A 161 -13.05 -0.50 -3.28
CA PHE A 161 -12.43 0.52 -2.44
C PHE A 161 -11.23 1.16 -3.13
N TYR A 162 -11.11 2.47 -2.96
CA TYR A 162 -9.94 3.25 -3.30
C TYR A 162 -9.51 4.05 -2.07
N THR A 163 -8.22 3.98 -1.72
CA THR A 163 -7.68 4.58 -0.50
C THR A 163 -6.59 5.62 -0.77
N PRO A 164 -6.89 6.71 -1.53
CA PRO A 164 -5.91 7.73 -1.84
C PRO A 164 -5.50 8.52 -0.60
N ASN A 165 -4.30 9.12 -0.63
CA ASN A 165 -3.99 10.23 0.25
C ASN A 165 -4.64 11.53 -0.25
N GLN A 166 -4.61 12.59 0.58
CA GLN A 166 -5.23 13.87 0.23
C GLN A 166 -4.72 14.44 -1.10
N LYS A 167 -3.40 14.38 -1.35
CA LYS A 167 -2.82 14.93 -2.60
C LYS A 167 -3.29 14.16 -3.82
N GLU A 168 -3.33 12.84 -3.73
CA GLU A 168 -3.85 11.96 -4.78
C GLU A 168 -5.35 12.21 -5.02
N ALA A 169 -6.14 12.29 -3.95
CA ALA A 169 -7.58 12.54 -4.04
C ALA A 169 -7.89 13.88 -4.71
N LEU A 170 -7.21 14.96 -4.32
CA LEU A 170 -7.38 16.28 -4.95
C LEU A 170 -6.93 16.27 -6.40
N LYS A 171 -5.82 15.61 -6.70
CA LYS A 171 -5.25 15.56 -8.05
C LYS A 171 -6.15 14.78 -9.01
N ILE A 172 -6.58 13.57 -8.62
CA ILE A 172 -7.41 12.71 -9.48
C ILE A 172 -8.80 13.32 -9.74
N THR A 173 -9.38 14.02 -8.75
CA THR A 173 -10.71 14.62 -8.87
C THR A 173 -10.69 16.04 -9.43
N GLY A 174 -9.54 16.71 -9.45
CA GLY A 174 -9.42 18.11 -9.85
C GLY A 174 -10.08 19.08 -8.86
N THR A 175 -10.28 18.68 -7.60
CA THR A 175 -10.93 19.49 -6.56
C THR A 175 -9.91 20.18 -5.66
N ASN A 176 -10.39 21.08 -4.77
CA ASN A 176 -9.54 21.87 -3.89
C ASN A 176 -9.59 21.42 -2.41
N THR A 177 -10.60 20.62 -2.03
CA THR A 177 -10.78 20.15 -0.65
C THR A 177 -11.05 18.64 -0.61
N PRO A 178 -10.66 17.94 0.46
CA PRO A 178 -10.96 16.52 0.62
C PRO A 178 -12.46 16.21 0.61
N GLU A 179 -13.28 17.12 1.13
CA GLU A 179 -14.74 16.99 1.17
C GLU A 179 -15.36 17.06 -0.24
N GLU A 180 -14.81 17.90 -1.11
CA GLU A 180 -15.20 17.95 -2.53
C GLU A 180 -14.72 16.71 -3.25
N ALA A 181 -13.46 16.27 -3.02
CA ALA A 181 -12.93 15.06 -3.60
C ALA A 181 -13.77 13.83 -3.20
N ALA A 182 -14.19 13.73 -1.94
CA ALA A 182 -15.03 12.64 -1.48
C ALA A 182 -16.39 12.60 -2.18
N ARG A 183 -17.01 13.78 -2.48
CA ARG A 183 -18.26 13.83 -3.26
C ARG A 183 -18.07 13.34 -4.70
N VAL A 184 -16.96 13.70 -5.36
CA VAL A 184 -16.64 13.21 -6.71
C VAL A 184 -16.39 11.71 -6.68
N LEU A 185 -15.59 11.23 -5.73
CA LEU A 185 -15.29 9.79 -5.60
C LEU A 185 -16.53 8.97 -5.23
N SER A 186 -17.55 9.56 -4.61
CA SER A 186 -18.81 8.86 -4.30
C SER A 186 -19.65 8.53 -5.54
N GLU A 187 -19.28 9.03 -6.72
CA GLU A 187 -19.86 8.57 -7.99
C GLU A 187 -19.40 7.15 -8.37
N PHE A 188 -18.25 6.72 -7.84
CA PHE A 188 -17.66 5.40 -8.06
C PHE A 188 -17.82 4.47 -6.86
N PHE A 189 -17.73 5.01 -5.64
CA PHE A 189 -17.64 4.23 -4.40
C PHE A 189 -18.79 4.55 -3.44
N GLN A 190 -19.52 3.55 -2.97
CA GLN A 190 -20.51 3.71 -1.92
C GLN A 190 -19.89 4.15 -0.58
N LYS A 191 -18.62 3.75 -0.37
CA LYS A 191 -17.81 4.04 0.80
C LYS A 191 -16.52 4.70 0.33
N VAL A 192 -16.33 5.97 0.64
CA VAL A 192 -15.14 6.75 0.27
C VAL A 192 -14.20 6.83 1.46
N VAL A 193 -12.90 6.71 1.21
CA VAL A 193 -11.82 6.79 2.18
C VAL A 193 -10.73 7.70 1.63
N ILE A 194 -10.35 8.77 2.35
CA ILE A 194 -9.25 9.66 1.98
C ILE A 194 -8.32 9.86 3.17
N LYS A 195 -7.06 9.47 3.04
CA LYS A 195 -6.02 9.65 4.07
C LYS A 195 -5.65 11.14 4.16
N LEU A 196 -5.71 11.74 5.37
CA LEU A 196 -5.47 13.17 5.63
C LEU A 196 -4.18 13.43 6.43
N ASP A 197 -3.16 12.60 6.25
CA ASP A 197 -1.88 12.70 6.96
C ASP A 197 -2.08 12.79 8.49
N ALA A 198 -1.58 13.87 9.12
CA ALA A 198 -1.70 14.09 10.56
C ALA A 198 -3.14 14.34 11.07
N SER A 199 -4.09 14.58 10.18
CA SER A 199 -5.50 14.79 10.55
C SER A 199 -6.30 13.49 10.63
N GLY A 200 -5.73 12.36 10.21
CA GLY A 200 -6.40 11.06 10.21
C GLY A 200 -6.95 10.68 8.85
N CYS A 201 -8.22 10.31 8.79
CA CYS A 201 -8.84 9.85 7.55
C CYS A 201 -10.28 10.33 7.43
N LEU A 202 -10.63 10.96 6.30
CA LEU A 202 -12.01 11.28 5.96
C LEU A 202 -12.68 10.04 5.38
N ILE A 203 -13.84 9.72 5.90
CA ILE A 203 -14.74 8.72 5.32
C ILE A 203 -16.06 9.38 4.89
N GLN A 204 -16.63 8.83 3.82
CA GLN A 204 -18.00 9.16 3.42
C GLN A 204 -18.78 7.88 3.18
N GLU A 205 -19.92 7.74 3.84
CA GLU A 205 -20.87 6.64 3.66
C GLU A 205 -22.29 7.20 3.73
N ASN A 206 -23.17 6.79 2.81
CA ASN A 206 -24.55 7.26 2.71
C ASN A 206 -24.69 8.81 2.65
N GLY A 207 -23.72 9.49 2.03
CA GLY A 207 -23.66 10.94 1.92
C GLY A 207 -23.20 11.68 3.17
N VAL A 208 -22.92 10.98 4.27
CA VAL A 208 -22.41 11.55 5.52
C VAL A 208 -20.89 11.50 5.51
N GLN A 209 -20.24 12.64 5.72
CA GLN A 209 -18.79 12.76 5.84
C GLN A 209 -18.38 12.91 7.29
N GLN A 210 -17.30 12.24 7.68
CA GLN A 210 -16.72 12.34 9.01
C GLN A 210 -15.22 12.03 8.98
N VAL A 211 -14.48 12.55 9.96
CA VAL A 211 -13.04 12.31 10.08
C VAL A 211 -12.77 11.39 11.29
N ILE A 212 -12.08 10.29 11.03
CA ILE A 212 -11.52 9.43 12.08
C ILE A 212 -10.11 9.94 12.35
N PRO A 213 -9.81 10.49 13.54
CA PRO A 213 -8.52 11.13 13.81
C PRO A 213 -7.39 10.10 13.92
N VAL A 214 -6.15 10.56 13.83
CA VAL A 214 -4.94 9.75 14.10
C VAL A 214 -4.89 9.29 15.56
N ILE A 215 -4.09 8.27 15.82
CA ILE A 215 -3.81 7.79 17.17
C ILE A 215 -2.80 8.75 17.84
N PRO A 216 -3.18 9.42 18.93
CA PRO A 216 -2.40 10.55 19.47
C PRO A 216 -1.10 10.16 20.15
N GLU A 217 -0.88 8.90 20.47
CA GLU A 217 0.33 8.44 21.17
C GLU A 217 1.55 8.23 20.25
N TYR A 218 1.35 8.19 18.92
CA TYR A 218 2.43 7.94 17.99
C TYR A 218 3.22 9.23 17.68
N VAL A 219 4.56 9.14 17.84
CA VAL A 219 5.48 10.25 17.56
C VAL A 219 6.08 10.04 16.18
N HIS A 220 5.84 10.97 15.29
CA HIS A 220 6.32 10.92 13.91
C HIS A 220 7.85 11.02 13.80
N GLN A 221 8.46 10.10 13.06
CA GLN A 221 9.86 10.10 12.66
C GLN A 221 10.02 10.06 11.12
N ASP A 222 9.30 9.17 10.42
CA ASP A 222 9.38 9.01 8.97
C ASP A 222 8.02 8.55 8.43
N SER A 223 7.52 9.23 7.38
CA SER A 223 6.24 8.90 6.73
C SER A 223 6.34 7.78 5.69
N THR A 224 7.54 7.24 5.44
CA THR A 224 7.75 6.21 4.42
C THR A 224 6.96 4.94 4.76
N GLY A 225 6.06 4.54 3.86
CA GLY A 225 5.24 3.34 4.03
C GLY A 225 4.03 3.49 4.95
N ALA A 226 3.74 4.70 5.46
CA ALA A 226 2.56 4.93 6.30
C ALA A 226 1.25 4.59 5.56
N GLY A 227 1.15 4.94 4.27
CA GLY A 227 0.03 4.58 3.40
C GLY A 227 -0.11 3.07 3.21
N ASP A 228 1.01 2.37 3.00
CA ASP A 228 1.05 0.91 2.84
C ASP A 228 0.62 0.20 4.15
N ALA A 229 1.11 0.68 5.27
CA ALA A 229 0.74 0.17 6.58
C ALA A 229 -0.74 0.48 6.91
N PHE A 230 -1.24 1.69 6.55
CA PHE A 230 -2.66 2.02 6.67
C PHE A 230 -3.52 1.03 5.87
N LEU A 231 -3.15 0.79 4.60
CA LEU A 231 -3.89 -0.14 3.75
C LEU A 231 -3.89 -1.56 4.36
N ALA A 232 -2.80 -2.03 4.96
CA ALA A 232 -2.77 -3.32 5.64
C ALA A 232 -3.77 -3.40 6.79
N GLY A 233 -3.84 -2.40 7.67
CA GLY A 233 -4.83 -2.34 8.74
C GLY A 233 -6.27 -2.22 8.23
N PHE A 234 -6.48 -1.46 7.16
CA PHE A 234 -7.76 -1.34 6.50
C PHE A 234 -8.24 -2.69 5.90
N LEU A 235 -7.35 -3.39 5.20
CA LEU A 235 -7.62 -4.74 4.66
C LEU A 235 -7.88 -5.77 5.75
N TYR A 236 -7.17 -5.68 6.90
CA TYR A 236 -7.45 -6.51 8.07
C TYR A 236 -8.90 -6.33 8.51
N GLY A 237 -9.39 -5.08 8.62
CA GLY A 237 -10.77 -4.80 8.97
C GLY A 237 -11.77 -5.33 7.94
N LEU A 238 -11.50 -5.15 6.65
CA LEU A 238 -12.35 -5.71 5.59
C LEU A 238 -12.41 -7.24 5.64
N TYR A 239 -11.28 -7.89 5.87
CA TYR A 239 -11.21 -9.35 5.98
C TYR A 239 -12.05 -9.91 7.15
N HIS A 240 -12.23 -9.12 8.21
CA HIS A 240 -13.04 -9.47 9.38
C HIS A 240 -14.45 -8.86 9.36
N ASP A 241 -14.93 -8.41 8.19
CA ASP A 241 -16.27 -7.85 8.01
C ASP A 241 -16.60 -6.68 8.95
N CYS A 242 -15.58 -5.87 9.32
CA CYS A 242 -15.73 -4.72 10.19
C CYS A 242 -16.43 -3.55 9.48
N SER A 243 -17.01 -2.62 10.24
CA SER A 243 -17.56 -1.36 9.70
C SER A 243 -16.46 -0.52 9.04
N LEU A 244 -16.82 0.38 8.12
CA LEU A 244 -15.87 1.29 7.47
C LEU A 244 -15.04 2.08 8.48
N ALA A 245 -15.68 2.58 9.54
CA ALA A 245 -15.01 3.34 10.59
C ALA A 245 -13.98 2.49 11.37
N GLU A 246 -14.30 1.21 11.66
CA GLU A 246 -13.36 0.29 12.29
C GLU A 246 -12.20 -0.07 11.35
N CYS A 247 -12.45 -0.31 10.05
CA CYS A 247 -11.39 -0.53 9.08
C CYS A 247 -10.40 0.66 9.03
N VAL A 248 -10.93 1.88 9.05
CA VAL A 248 -10.10 3.10 9.09
C VAL A 248 -9.38 3.25 10.43
N LEU A 249 -9.98 2.91 11.56
CA LEU A 249 -9.30 2.91 12.86
C LEU A 249 -8.10 1.96 12.83
N TYR A 250 -8.26 0.73 12.32
CA TYR A 250 -7.16 -0.21 12.15
C TYR A 250 -6.07 0.37 11.23
N GLY A 251 -6.45 0.98 10.12
CA GLY A 251 -5.52 1.69 9.22
C GLY A 251 -4.76 2.81 9.93
N ASN A 252 -5.45 3.65 10.72
CA ASN A 252 -4.81 4.73 11.50
C ASN A 252 -3.85 4.19 12.57
N ILE A 253 -4.15 3.02 13.17
CA ILE A 253 -3.25 2.38 14.14
C ILE A 253 -2.00 1.87 13.44
N THR A 254 -2.14 1.11 12.35
CA THR A 254 -1.00 0.50 11.65
C THR A 254 -0.15 1.56 10.94
N GLY A 255 -0.77 2.53 10.26
CA GLY A 255 -0.08 3.65 9.64
C GLY A 255 0.62 4.55 10.67
N GLY A 256 -0.06 4.84 11.79
CA GLY A 256 0.52 5.59 12.91
C GLY A 256 1.69 4.87 13.58
N LYS A 257 1.64 3.55 13.71
CA LYS A 257 2.79 2.75 14.20
C LYS A 257 3.96 2.81 13.23
N CYS A 258 3.71 2.71 11.93
CA CYS A 258 4.75 2.76 10.90
C CYS A 258 5.58 4.04 10.99
N VAL A 259 4.96 5.21 11.18
CA VAL A 259 5.68 6.50 11.21
C VAL A 259 6.58 6.70 12.45
N THR A 260 6.59 5.78 13.41
CA THR A 260 7.44 5.88 14.62
C THR A 260 8.88 5.42 14.43
N ALA A 261 9.26 4.94 13.24
CA ALA A 261 10.64 4.53 12.93
C ALA A 261 10.96 4.83 11.46
N VAL A 262 12.25 4.85 11.13
CA VAL A 262 12.73 5.06 9.76
C VAL A 262 12.55 3.79 8.93
N GLY A 263 11.89 3.92 7.77
CA GLY A 263 11.64 2.83 6.81
C GLY A 263 10.25 2.17 6.96
N CYS A 264 9.72 1.68 5.84
CA CYS A 264 8.31 1.27 5.69
C CYS A 264 7.90 0.02 6.46
N LEU A 265 8.85 -0.79 6.94
CA LEU A 265 8.59 -2.08 7.61
C LEU A 265 9.31 -2.23 8.94
N THR A 266 9.98 -1.17 9.43
CA THR A 266 10.76 -1.18 10.67
C THR A 266 9.85 -1.20 11.90
N ALA A 267 8.86 -0.32 11.97
CA ALA A 267 7.83 -0.34 13.00
C ALA A 267 6.52 -0.86 12.41
N TYR A 268 5.94 -1.88 13.04
CA TYR A 268 4.69 -2.51 12.62
C TYR A 268 3.89 -2.96 13.84
N CYS A 269 2.62 -3.28 13.65
CA CYS A 269 1.77 -3.90 14.66
C CYS A 269 1.73 -5.41 14.50
N THR A 270 1.70 -6.14 15.60
CA THR A 270 1.15 -7.49 15.67
C THR A 270 -0.38 -7.41 15.77
N GLU A 271 -1.09 -8.51 15.49
CA GLU A 271 -2.55 -8.56 15.68
C GLU A 271 -2.96 -8.21 17.11
N ALA A 272 -2.25 -8.75 18.11
CA ALA A 272 -2.54 -8.47 19.52
C ALA A 272 -2.40 -6.98 19.86
N GLU A 273 -1.36 -6.31 19.37
CA GLU A 273 -1.17 -4.85 19.51
C GLU A 273 -2.27 -4.07 18.79
N LEU A 274 -2.64 -4.47 17.57
CA LEU A 274 -3.71 -3.84 16.80
C LEU A 274 -5.03 -3.87 17.56
N LEU A 275 -5.43 -5.05 18.06
CA LEU A 275 -6.69 -5.24 18.77
C LEU A 275 -6.70 -4.51 20.14
N GLU A 276 -5.59 -4.53 20.89
CA GLU A 276 -5.45 -3.74 22.12
C GLU A 276 -5.65 -2.25 21.87
N LYS A 277 -4.98 -1.72 20.84
CA LYS A 277 -5.09 -0.30 20.48
C LYS A 277 -6.49 0.04 19.97
N ALA A 278 -7.09 -0.80 19.14
CA ALA A 278 -8.45 -0.60 18.66
C ALA A 278 -9.46 -0.55 19.81
N ALA A 279 -9.34 -1.43 20.80
CA ALA A 279 -10.18 -1.40 21.98
C ALA A 279 -10.00 -0.10 22.79
N ARG A 280 -8.74 0.35 22.98
CA ARG A 280 -8.41 1.59 23.69
C ARG A 280 -8.97 2.84 23.01
N TYR A 281 -8.89 2.88 21.70
CA TYR A 281 -9.26 4.05 20.89
C TYR A 281 -10.64 3.94 20.22
N ARG A 282 -11.47 2.99 20.66
CA ARG A 282 -12.82 2.80 20.13
C ARG A 282 -13.70 4.06 20.26
N SER A 283 -13.43 4.90 21.26
CA SER A 283 -14.13 6.18 21.45
C SER A 283 -13.83 7.25 20.38
N LEU A 284 -12.86 7.02 19.50
CA LEU A 284 -12.60 7.85 18.32
C LEU A 284 -13.58 7.55 17.17
N LEU A 285 -14.30 6.44 17.24
CA LEU A 285 -15.33 6.08 16.26
C LEU A 285 -16.61 6.88 16.53
N PRO A 286 -17.35 7.23 15.46
CA PRO A 286 -18.59 7.97 15.54
C PRO A 286 -19.72 7.21 16.26
#